data_dc5023cfdffa67e47857ed0efbdd9257
#
_entry.id   dc5023cfdffa67e47857ed0efbdd9257
#
_cell.length_a   1.000
_cell.length_b   1.000
_cell.length_c   1.000
_cell.angle_alpha   90.00
_cell.angle_beta   90.00
_cell.angle_gamma   90.00
#
_symmetry.space_group_name_H-M   'P 1'
#
loop_
_entity.id
_entity.type
_entity.pdbx_description
1 polymer ?
#
loop_
_entity_poly.entity_id
_entity_poly.type
_entity_poly.pdbx_seq_one_letter_code
_entity_poly.pdbx_strand_id
1 'polypeptide(L)'
;MKYIVALDEGTTSVRAVLYNTKNHSIEKIEKQRFKQIFPASGLVEHDANLIWNKQINALKKLTANINPQDIHGICITNQRETV
;
A
#
# COMPACT_ATOMS: atom_id res chain seq x y z
N MET A 1 18.58 9.22 -6.21
CA MET A 1 17.19 9.08 -5.81
C MET A 1 16.34 8.93 -7.02
N LYS A 2 15.71 7.80 -7.11
CA LYS A 2 15.17 7.35 -8.36
C LYS A 2 13.72 6.92 -8.25
N TYR A 3 13.29 6.60 -7.04
CA TYR A 3 11.98 6.00 -6.85
C TYR A 3 11.12 6.77 -5.88
N ILE A 4 9.83 6.74 -6.13
CA ILE A 4 8.83 7.16 -5.18
C ILE A 4 7.95 5.94 -4.91
N VAL A 5 7.64 5.72 -3.65
CA VAL A 5 6.74 4.64 -3.25
C VAL A 5 5.40 5.24 -2.91
N ALA A 6 4.34 4.70 -3.47
CA ALA A 6 2.98 5.10 -3.15
C ALA A 6 2.29 3.95 -2.44
N LEU A 7 1.73 4.22 -1.28
CA LEU A 7 0.96 3.25 -0.52
C LEU A 7 -0.51 3.62 -0.64
N ASP A 8 -1.30 2.67 -1.09
CA ASP A 8 -2.70 2.90 -1.42
C ASP A 8 -3.56 1.93 -0.65
N GLU A 9 -4.55 2.43 0.08
CA GLU A 9 -5.49 1.61 0.83
C GLU A 9 -6.83 1.55 0.13
N GLY A 10 -7.27 0.34 -0.17
CA GLY A 10 -8.61 0.11 -0.68
C GLY A 10 -9.51 -0.46 0.39
N THR A 11 -10.68 -0.92 -0.01
CA THR A 11 -11.66 -1.49 0.92
C THR A 11 -11.26 -2.87 1.41
N THR A 12 -10.65 -3.66 0.54
CA THR A 12 -10.31 -5.06 0.86
C THR A 12 -8.86 -5.39 0.53
N SER A 13 -8.05 -4.38 0.22
CA SER A 13 -6.66 -4.61 -0.12
C SER A 13 -5.85 -3.35 0.08
N VAL A 14 -4.54 -3.54 0.21
CA VAL A 14 -3.59 -2.45 0.20
C VAL A 14 -2.61 -2.70 -0.94
N ARG A 15 -2.08 -1.63 -1.50
CA ARG A 15 -1.09 -1.72 -2.56
C ARG A 15 0.12 -0.86 -2.24
N ALA A 16 1.26 -1.33 -2.68
CA ALA A 16 2.48 -0.52 -2.70
C ALA A 16 2.95 -0.46 -4.15
N VAL A 17 3.22 0.74 -4.62
CA VAL A 17 3.59 0.97 -6.02
C VAL A 17 4.96 1.63 -6.04
N LEU A 18 5.85 1.09 -6.85
CA LEU A 18 7.19 1.65 -7.04
C LEU A 18 7.21 2.42 -8.36
N TYR A 19 7.35 3.72 -8.24
CA TYR A 19 7.36 4.60 -9.40
C TYR A 19 8.79 5.06 -9.68
N ASN A 20 9.22 4.90 -10.93
CA ASN A 20 10.55 5.34 -11.36
C ASN A 20 10.43 6.75 -11.90
N THR A 21 11.11 7.69 -11.25
CA THR A 21 11.00 9.09 -11.63
C THR A 21 11.82 9.44 -12.86
N LYS A 22 12.77 8.61 -13.22
CA LYS A 22 13.62 8.90 -14.38
C LYS A 22 12.90 8.62 -15.69
N ASN A 23 12.18 7.51 -15.77
CA ASN A 23 11.47 7.17 -17.00
C ASN A 23 9.96 7.35 -16.86
N HIS A 24 9.50 7.89 -15.74
CA HIS A 24 8.08 8.21 -15.51
C HIS A 24 7.18 6.98 -15.67
N SER A 25 7.60 5.87 -15.10
CA SER A 25 6.81 4.65 -15.23
C SER A 25 6.71 3.91 -13.90
N ILE A 26 5.68 3.09 -13.78
CA ILE A 26 5.51 2.20 -12.64
C ILE A 26 6.36 0.97 -12.89
N GLU A 27 7.27 0.69 -11.94
CA GLU A 27 8.16 -0.47 -12.09
C GLU A 27 7.61 -1.71 -11.45
N LYS A 28 6.92 -1.58 -10.31
CA LYS A 28 6.47 -2.73 -9.58
C LYS A 28 5.26 -2.37 -8.73
N ILE A 29 4.36 -3.33 -8.59
CA ILE A 29 3.19 -3.19 -7.73
C ILE A 29 3.11 -4.44 -6.86
N GLU A 30 2.94 -4.24 -5.56
CA GLU A 30 2.67 -5.31 -4.63
C GLU A 30 1.31 -5.07 -4.00
N LYS A 31 0.49 -6.09 -3.98
CA LYS A 31 -0.87 -5.99 -3.47
C LYS A 31 -1.08 -7.04 -2.40
N GLN A 32 -1.70 -6.65 -1.30
CA GLN A 32 -2.07 -7.56 -0.21
C GLN A 32 -3.55 -7.43 0.04
N ARG A 33 -4.25 -8.54 0.03
CA ARG A 33 -5.68 -8.56 0.31
C ARG A 33 -5.91 -8.86 1.77
N PHE A 34 -7.00 -8.34 2.30
CA PHE A 34 -7.42 -8.67 3.66
C PHE A 34 -8.94 -8.84 3.68
N LYS A 35 -9.41 -9.57 4.68
CA LYS A 35 -10.83 -9.77 4.86
C LYS A 35 -11.42 -8.65 5.67
N GLN A 36 -12.61 -8.20 5.28
CA GLN A 36 -13.39 -7.34 6.14
C GLN A 36 -14.04 -8.18 7.22
N ILE A 37 -14.16 -7.61 8.40
CA ILE A 37 -14.79 -8.27 9.54
C ILE A 37 -16.21 -7.76 9.65
N PHE A 38 -17.16 -8.68 9.72
CA PHE A 38 -18.57 -8.35 9.87
C PHE A 38 -19.06 -8.90 11.18
N PRO A 39 -19.08 -8.09 12.23
CA PRO A 39 -19.54 -8.59 13.52
C PRO A 39 -21.04 -8.86 13.51
N ALA A 40 -21.51 -9.55 14.53
CA ALA A 40 -22.88 -10.00 14.61
C ALA A 40 -23.89 -8.85 14.55
N SER A 41 -23.48 -7.66 14.91
CA SER A 41 -24.36 -6.50 14.87
C SER A 41 -24.58 -5.97 13.46
N GLY A 42 -23.91 -6.55 12.47
CA GLY A 42 -24.03 -6.07 11.10
C GLY A 42 -23.11 -4.92 10.76
N LEU A 43 -22.32 -4.47 11.69
CA LEU A 43 -21.35 -3.42 11.43
C LEU A 43 -20.14 -3.98 10.71
N VAL A 44 -19.56 -3.15 9.85
CA VAL A 44 -18.34 -3.50 9.17
C VAL A 44 -17.19 -2.87 9.94
N GLU A 45 -16.25 -3.71 10.33
CA GLU A 45 -15.06 -3.22 11.02
C GLU A 45 -13.82 -3.60 10.26
N HIS A 46 -12.86 -2.68 10.26
CA HIS A 46 -11.54 -2.97 9.74
C HIS A 46 -10.58 -3.04 10.92
N ASP A 47 -9.81 -4.12 10.96
CA ASP A 47 -8.75 -4.23 11.96
C ASP A 47 -7.57 -3.38 11.49
N ALA A 48 -7.35 -2.28 12.16
CA ALA A 48 -6.29 -1.35 11.77
C ALA A 48 -4.91 -2.00 11.81
N ASN A 49 -4.68 -2.90 12.78
CA ASN A 49 -3.41 -3.58 12.86
C ASN A 49 -3.20 -4.54 11.68
N LEU A 50 -4.26 -5.21 11.28
CA LEU A 50 -4.18 -6.10 10.12
C LEU A 50 -3.87 -5.34 8.85
N ILE A 51 -4.56 -4.22 8.65
CA ILE A 51 -4.34 -3.39 7.47
C ILE A 51 -2.91 -2.86 7.45
N TRP A 52 -2.45 -2.37 8.59
CA TRP A 52 -1.10 -1.85 8.70
C TRP A 52 -0.06 -2.93 8.40
N ASN A 53 -0.25 -4.13 8.98
CA ASN A 53 0.67 -5.24 8.74
C ASN A 53 0.71 -5.64 7.27
N LYS A 54 -0.44 -5.66 6.60
CA LYS A 54 -0.50 -5.97 5.18
C LYS A 54 0.22 -4.91 4.36
N GLN A 55 0.08 -3.65 4.74
CA GLN A 55 0.73 -2.56 4.04
C GLN A 55 2.24 -2.62 4.21
N ILE A 56 2.72 -2.91 5.41
CA ILE A 56 4.15 -3.06 5.66
C ILE A 56 4.71 -4.24 4.88
N ASN A 57 3.96 -5.35 4.82
CA ASN A 57 4.40 -6.50 4.03
C ASN A 57 4.52 -6.16 2.55
N ALA A 58 3.55 -5.43 2.01
CA ALA A 58 3.60 -5.00 0.62
C ALA A 58 4.81 -4.10 0.38
N LEU A 59 5.07 -3.18 1.29
CA LEU A 59 6.21 -2.28 1.19
C LEU A 59 7.52 -3.06 1.22
N LYS A 60 7.64 -4.01 2.15
CA LYS A 60 8.86 -4.81 2.26
C LYS A 60 9.13 -5.61 0.99
N LYS A 61 8.10 -6.22 0.43
CA LYS A 61 8.24 -6.98 -0.80
C LYS A 61 8.61 -6.07 -1.97
N LEU A 62 7.99 -4.90 -2.01
CA LEU A 62 8.24 -3.95 -3.08
C LEU A 62 9.69 -3.49 -3.10
N THR A 63 10.26 -3.26 -1.93
CA THR A 63 11.58 -2.65 -1.79
C THR A 63 12.67 -3.64 -1.48
N ALA A 64 12.40 -4.94 -1.57
CA ALA A 64 13.35 -5.97 -1.15
C ALA A 64 14.70 -5.87 -1.87
N ASN A 65 14.69 -5.48 -3.13
CA ASN A 65 15.92 -5.36 -3.92
C ASN A 65 16.28 -3.92 -4.22
N ILE A 66 15.70 -2.98 -3.49
CA ILE A 66 15.92 -1.56 -3.74
C ILE A 66 16.74 -0.98 -2.61
N ASN A 67 17.74 -0.20 -2.98
CA ASN A 67 18.53 0.53 -1.99
C ASN A 67 17.65 1.64 -1.39
N PRO A 68 17.50 1.70 -0.06
CA PRO A 68 16.68 2.73 0.55
C PRO A 68 17.09 4.14 0.16
N GLN A 69 18.36 4.36 -0.14
CA GLN A 69 18.82 5.68 -0.55
C GLN A 69 18.31 6.09 -1.91
N ASP A 70 17.82 5.14 -2.70
CA ASP A 70 17.23 5.44 -4.00
C ASP A 70 15.76 5.82 -3.90
N ILE A 71 15.16 5.70 -2.74
CA ILE A 71 13.78 6.08 -2.54
C ILE A 71 13.73 7.54 -2.13
N HIS A 72 13.09 8.34 -2.98
CA HIS A 72 13.00 9.77 -2.78
C HIS A 72 11.92 10.13 -1.76
N GLY A 73 10.84 9.40 -1.74
CA GLY A 73 9.76 9.68 -0.81
C GLY A 73 8.71 8.59 -0.83
N ILE A 74 7.83 8.65 0.16
CA ILE A 74 6.71 7.73 0.30
C ILE A 74 5.45 8.56 0.38
N CYS A 75 4.49 8.28 -0.49
CA CYS A 75 3.18 8.89 -0.47
C CYS A 75 2.17 7.89 0.04
N ILE A 76 1.23 8.36 0.85
CA ILE A 76 0.15 7.51 1.33
C ILE A 76 -1.13 8.07 0.75
N THR A 77 -1.87 7.22 0.04
CA THR A 77 -3.14 7.62 -0.53
C THR A 77 -4.23 6.74 0.06
N ASN A 78 -5.42 7.27 0.08
CA ASN A 78 -6.56 6.55 0.64
C ASN A 78 -7.70 6.65 -0.36
N GLN A 79 -8.10 5.51 -0.90
CA GLN A 79 -9.19 5.48 -1.86
C GLN A 79 -10.51 5.45 -1.17
N ARG A 80 -10.73 6.38 -0.31
CA ARG A 80 -12.02 6.46 0.33
C ARG A 80 -12.89 7.36 -0.51
N GLU A 81 -13.95 6.79 -1.01
CA GLU A 81 -14.95 7.58 -1.66
C GLU A 81 -15.86 8.14 -0.63
N THR A 82 -15.65 9.35 -0.30
CA THR A 82 -16.59 10.04 0.57
C THR A 82 -17.60 10.73 -0.30
N VAL A 83 -18.75 10.42 -0.02
CA VAL A 83 -19.84 11.02 -0.75
C VAL A 83 -20.47 12.11 0.08
#